data_4aaab8470b508fdc83ff42f92a04f724
#
_entry.id   4aaab8470b508fdc83ff42f92a04f724
#
_cell.length_a   1.000
_cell.length_b   1.000
_cell.length_c   1.000
_cell.angle_alpha   90.00
_cell.angle_beta   90.00
_cell.angle_gamma   90.00
#
_symmetry.space_group_name_H-M   'P 1'
#
loop_
_entity.id
_entity.type
_entity.pdbx_description
1 polymer ?
#
loop_
_entity_poly.entity_id
_entity_poly.type
_entity_poly.pdbx_seq_one_letter_code
_entity_poly.pdbx_strand_id
1 'polypeptide(L)'
;MSIEDDAVEVRAQGWRTLAALHGRIETVLERALQSGVDLSVVEFTVLDALSRQHGWHMRMQQLARAAALSSSATTRLVNRLEDRALLTRILCADDRRGIYTELTEAGKALLADARPIYDKALAGALAAAEEEPELGPLVDALHRLPDLAHAAV
;
A
#
# COMPACT_ATOMS: atom_id res chain seq x y z
N MET A 1 12.42 -13.31 -36.40
CA MET A 1 11.98 -13.12 -34.98
C MET A 1 11.56 -14.48 -34.46
N SER A 2 12.16 -14.95 -33.40
CA SER A 2 11.85 -16.28 -32.86
C SER A 2 10.66 -16.21 -31.90
N ILE A 3 10.01 -17.36 -31.63
CA ILE A 3 8.92 -17.46 -30.65
C ILE A 3 9.38 -17.03 -29.24
N GLU A 4 10.66 -17.22 -28.94
CA GLU A 4 11.25 -16.78 -27.66
C GLU A 4 11.35 -15.25 -27.58
N ASP A 5 11.70 -14.56 -28.68
CA ASP A 5 11.75 -13.10 -28.73
C ASP A 5 10.35 -12.49 -28.53
N ASP A 6 9.32 -13.11 -29.12
CA ASP A 6 7.93 -12.68 -28.93
C ASP A 6 7.48 -12.84 -27.47
N ALA A 7 7.85 -13.93 -26.80
CA ALA A 7 7.49 -14.16 -25.39
C ALA A 7 8.19 -13.16 -24.44
N VAL A 8 9.41 -12.77 -24.74
CA VAL A 8 10.14 -11.75 -23.97
C VAL A 8 9.45 -10.39 -24.11
N GLU A 9 9.12 -10.00 -25.34
CA GLU A 9 8.47 -8.71 -25.59
C GLU A 9 7.06 -8.64 -24.96
N VAL A 10 6.29 -9.71 -25.03
CA VAL A 10 4.95 -9.79 -24.40
C VAL A 10 5.06 -9.58 -22.90
N ARG A 11 6.02 -10.21 -22.22
CA ARG A 11 6.26 -10.01 -20.78
C ARG A 11 6.67 -8.58 -20.47
N ALA A 12 7.58 -8.02 -21.25
CA ALA A 12 8.03 -6.65 -21.08
C ALA A 12 6.90 -5.64 -21.26
N GLN A 13 6.05 -5.87 -22.26
CA GLN A 13 4.88 -5.03 -22.50
C GLN A 13 3.87 -5.13 -21.34
N GLY A 14 3.58 -6.34 -20.86
CA GLY A 14 2.70 -6.56 -19.72
C GLY A 14 3.20 -5.85 -18.46
N TRP A 15 4.50 -5.91 -18.21
CA TRP A 15 5.10 -5.20 -17.08
C TRP A 15 4.99 -3.67 -17.23
N ARG A 16 5.28 -3.13 -18.42
CA ARG A 16 5.12 -1.69 -18.67
C ARG A 16 3.67 -1.22 -18.48
N THR A 17 2.70 -2.02 -18.92
CA THR A 17 1.28 -1.72 -18.76
C THR A 17 0.87 -1.72 -17.27
N LEU A 18 1.33 -2.70 -16.50
CA LEU A 18 1.09 -2.75 -15.06
C LEU A 18 1.74 -1.55 -14.35
N ALA A 19 2.97 -1.21 -14.70
CA ALA A 19 3.67 -0.06 -14.13
C ALA A 19 2.94 1.26 -14.44
N ALA A 20 2.43 1.40 -15.67
CA ALA A 20 1.64 2.57 -16.06
C ALA A 20 0.34 2.69 -15.25
N LEU A 21 -0.40 1.60 -15.07
CA LEU A 21 -1.60 1.57 -14.24
C LEU A 21 -1.26 1.94 -12.79
N HIS A 22 -0.26 1.31 -12.22
CA HIS A 22 0.21 1.59 -10.85
C HIS A 22 0.57 3.08 -10.68
N GLY A 23 1.38 3.62 -11.58
CA GLY A 23 1.82 5.02 -11.50
C GLY A 23 0.66 6.03 -11.57
N ARG A 24 -0.35 5.75 -12.38
CA ARG A 24 -1.57 6.58 -12.46
C ARG A 24 -2.38 6.54 -11.17
N ILE A 25 -2.59 5.35 -10.63
CA ILE A 25 -3.31 5.18 -9.35
C ILE A 25 -2.54 5.87 -8.22
N GLU A 26 -1.25 5.63 -8.10
CA GLU A 26 -0.39 6.26 -7.08
C GLU A 26 -0.47 7.79 -7.12
N THR A 27 -0.42 8.39 -8.30
CA THR A 27 -0.52 9.85 -8.45
C THR A 27 -1.85 10.39 -7.93
N VAL A 28 -2.96 9.72 -8.22
CA VAL A 28 -4.30 10.12 -7.75
C VAL A 28 -4.42 9.96 -6.24
N LEU A 29 -3.97 8.83 -5.70
CA LEU A 29 -3.99 8.54 -4.27
C LEU A 29 -3.13 9.52 -3.48
N GLU A 30 -1.91 9.78 -3.95
CA GLU A 30 -0.98 10.71 -3.31
C GLU A 30 -1.59 12.11 -3.19
N ARG A 31 -2.16 12.61 -4.28
CA ARG A 31 -2.79 13.93 -4.29
C ARG A 31 -3.99 14.00 -3.35
N ALA A 32 -4.85 12.97 -3.35
CA ALA A 32 -6.04 12.93 -2.50
C ALA A 32 -5.68 12.86 -1.01
N LEU A 33 -4.74 12.00 -0.64
CA LEU A 33 -4.31 11.86 0.75
C LEU A 33 -3.57 13.09 1.27
N GLN A 34 -2.69 13.68 0.47
CA GLN A 34 -1.98 14.92 0.84
C GLN A 34 -2.95 16.07 1.08
N SER A 35 -3.93 16.25 0.19
CA SER A 35 -4.90 17.33 0.31
C SER A 35 -5.89 17.12 1.45
N GLY A 36 -6.28 15.88 1.74
CA GLY A 36 -7.33 15.58 2.70
C GLY A 36 -6.85 15.40 4.13
N VAL A 37 -5.70 14.73 4.33
CA VAL A 37 -5.23 14.30 5.65
C VAL A 37 -3.72 14.48 5.86
N ASP A 38 -3.03 15.08 4.92
CA ASP A 38 -1.57 15.28 4.96
C ASP A 38 -0.79 13.96 5.19
N LEU A 39 -1.16 12.93 4.44
CA LEU A 39 -0.47 11.64 4.40
C LEU A 39 0.03 11.35 2.98
N SER A 40 1.21 10.74 2.89
CA SER A 40 1.63 10.08 1.66
C SER A 40 0.96 8.71 1.52
N VAL A 41 0.96 8.14 0.31
CA VAL A 41 0.45 6.77 0.08
C VAL A 41 1.20 5.75 0.93
N VAL A 42 2.52 5.87 1.04
CA VAL A 42 3.32 4.93 1.83
C VAL A 42 3.08 5.08 3.34
N GLU A 43 2.84 6.29 3.82
CA GLU A 43 2.44 6.53 5.22
C GLU A 43 1.07 5.90 5.51
N PHE A 44 0.09 6.12 4.63
CA PHE A 44 -1.21 5.46 4.71
C PHE A 44 -1.07 3.92 4.74
N THR A 45 -0.25 3.36 3.84
CA THR A 45 -0.02 1.91 3.75
C THR A 45 0.52 1.34 5.06
N VAL A 46 1.43 2.03 5.71
CA VAL A 46 1.98 1.63 7.01
C VAL A 46 0.92 1.66 8.10
N LEU A 47 0.16 2.74 8.21
CA LEU A 47 -0.90 2.87 9.21
C LEU A 47 -2.00 1.81 8.97
N ASP A 48 -2.39 1.59 7.72
CA ASP A 48 -3.37 0.58 7.36
C ASP A 48 -2.88 -0.85 7.68
N ALA A 49 -1.63 -1.17 7.38
CA ALA A 49 -1.03 -2.47 7.70
C ALA A 49 -1.04 -2.75 9.21
N LEU A 50 -0.70 -1.75 10.02
CA LEU A 50 -0.76 -1.86 11.48
C LEU A 50 -2.19 -2.10 11.96
N SER A 51 -3.17 -1.44 11.36
CA SER A 51 -4.58 -1.56 11.74
C SER A 51 -5.18 -2.95 11.50
N ARG A 52 -4.59 -3.71 10.58
CA ARG A 52 -5.04 -5.07 10.24
C ARG A 52 -4.48 -6.14 11.15
N GLN A 53 -3.56 -5.77 12.04
CA GLN A 53 -2.94 -6.69 12.97
C GLN A 53 -3.70 -6.73 14.30
N HIS A 54 -3.71 -7.92 14.92
CA HIS A 54 -4.20 -8.04 16.29
C HIS A 54 -3.34 -7.19 17.23
N GLY A 55 -3.96 -6.34 18.04
CA GLY A 55 -3.25 -5.43 18.93
C GLY A 55 -2.65 -4.19 18.25
N TRP A 56 -2.90 -3.97 16.97
CA TRP A 56 -2.49 -2.77 16.23
C TRP A 56 -0.97 -2.56 16.17
N HIS A 57 -0.20 -3.65 16.25
CA HIS A 57 1.26 -3.59 16.24
C HIS A 57 1.89 -4.60 15.29
N MET A 58 3.09 -4.28 14.79
CA MET A 58 3.91 -5.14 13.95
C MET A 58 5.39 -4.96 14.30
N ARG A 59 6.18 -6.01 14.06
CA ARG A 59 7.64 -5.87 14.05
C ARG A 59 8.10 -5.00 12.88
N MET A 60 9.20 -4.28 13.06
CA MET A 60 9.79 -3.43 12.01
C MET A 60 10.03 -4.17 10.70
N GLN A 61 10.51 -5.42 10.76
CA GLN A 61 10.73 -6.24 9.57
C GLN A 61 9.44 -6.60 8.83
N GLN A 62 8.37 -6.89 9.56
CA GLN A 62 7.05 -7.17 8.99
C GLN A 62 6.48 -5.92 8.31
N LEU A 63 6.67 -4.77 8.94
CA LEU A 63 6.24 -3.48 8.42
C LEU A 63 6.97 -3.14 7.11
N ALA A 64 8.29 -3.36 7.06
CA ALA A 64 9.07 -3.17 5.85
C ALA A 64 8.56 -4.02 4.67
N ARG A 65 8.21 -5.28 4.94
CA ARG A 65 7.61 -6.18 3.92
C ARG A 65 6.24 -5.69 3.47
N ALA A 66 5.37 -5.32 4.41
CA ALA A 66 4.02 -4.85 4.11
C ALA A 66 4.03 -3.57 3.26
N ALA A 67 4.98 -2.68 3.49
CA ALA A 67 5.12 -1.43 2.75
C ALA A 67 6.03 -1.54 1.51
N ALA A 68 6.63 -2.71 1.28
CA ALA A 68 7.61 -2.97 0.21
C ALA A 68 8.80 -1.98 0.25
N LEU A 69 9.31 -1.71 1.44
CA LEU A 69 10.41 -0.78 1.70
C LEU A 69 11.67 -1.50 2.19
N SER A 70 12.82 -0.88 1.97
CA SER A 70 14.07 -1.27 2.62
C SER A 70 14.00 -1.00 4.13
N SER A 71 14.87 -1.65 4.92
CA SER A 71 14.95 -1.41 6.37
C SER A 71 15.22 0.06 6.70
N SER A 72 16.13 0.70 5.97
CA SER A 72 16.46 2.12 6.19
C SER A 72 15.32 3.08 5.83
N ALA A 73 14.61 2.81 4.73
CA ALA A 73 13.43 3.59 4.34
C ALA A 73 12.31 3.43 5.36
N THR A 74 12.08 2.21 5.87
CA THR A 74 11.09 1.92 6.91
C THR A 74 11.43 2.68 8.20
N THR A 75 12.68 2.66 8.63
CA THR A 75 13.11 3.40 9.83
C THR A 75 12.84 4.90 9.69
N ARG A 76 13.19 5.50 8.54
CA ARG A 76 12.92 6.92 8.30
C ARG A 76 11.42 7.25 8.30
N LEU A 77 10.62 6.38 7.70
CA LEU A 77 9.17 6.54 7.67
C LEU A 77 8.57 6.46 9.07
N VAL A 78 8.97 5.44 9.84
CA VAL A 78 8.52 5.27 11.23
C VAL A 78 8.93 6.47 12.09
N ASN A 79 10.14 6.99 11.93
CA ASN A 79 10.58 8.21 12.64
C ASN A 79 9.63 9.39 12.36
N ARG A 80 9.30 9.63 11.09
CA ARG A 80 8.37 10.71 10.71
C ARG A 80 6.97 10.55 11.31
N LEU A 81 6.45 9.34 11.28
CA LEU A 81 5.12 9.04 11.84
C LEU A 81 5.11 9.12 13.37
N GLU A 82 6.21 8.72 14.01
CA GLU A 82 6.40 8.86 15.46
C GLU A 82 6.48 10.34 15.87
N ASP A 83 7.21 11.16 15.11
CA ASP A 83 7.30 12.62 15.33
C ASP A 83 5.92 13.30 15.21
N ARG A 84 5.03 12.74 14.40
CA ARG A 84 3.62 13.18 14.28
C ARG A 84 2.69 12.55 15.32
N ALA A 85 3.22 11.74 16.23
CA ALA A 85 2.48 11.00 17.25
C ALA A 85 1.42 10.03 16.69
N LEU A 86 1.58 9.54 15.47
CA LEU A 86 0.64 8.62 14.80
C LEU A 86 0.94 7.16 15.10
N LEU A 87 2.17 6.85 15.44
CA LEU A 87 2.60 5.55 15.94
C LEU A 87 3.68 5.73 17.01
N THR A 88 3.97 4.67 17.72
CA THR A 88 5.04 4.61 18.72
C THR A 88 5.80 3.31 18.60
N ARG A 89 7.06 3.32 19.04
CA ARG A 89 7.85 2.09 19.16
C ARG A 89 7.69 1.52 20.56
N ILE A 90 7.49 0.21 20.61
CA ILE A 90 7.39 -0.52 21.86
C ILE A 90 8.39 -1.68 21.88
N LEU A 91 8.89 -1.98 23.09
CA LEU A 91 9.64 -3.20 23.32
C LEU A 91 8.67 -4.27 23.83
N CYS A 92 8.65 -5.42 23.17
CA CYS A 92 7.84 -6.54 23.64
C CYS A 92 8.47 -7.15 24.90
N ALA A 93 7.67 -7.36 25.94
CA ALA A 93 8.11 -7.99 27.19
C ALA A 93 8.65 -9.42 26.97
N ASP A 94 8.09 -10.14 26.00
CA ASP A 94 8.42 -11.54 25.69
C ASP A 94 9.56 -11.69 24.67
N ASP A 95 9.92 -10.63 23.95
CA ASP A 95 10.98 -10.64 22.95
C ASP A 95 11.86 -9.39 23.06
N ARG A 96 12.88 -9.48 23.90
CA ARG A 96 13.84 -8.39 24.15
C ARG A 96 14.64 -7.93 22.93
N ARG A 97 14.55 -8.66 21.80
CA ARG A 97 15.27 -8.37 20.56
C ARG A 97 14.40 -7.71 19.50
N GLY A 98 13.08 -7.64 19.73
CA GLY A 98 12.13 -7.12 18.77
C GLY A 98 11.66 -5.71 19.10
N ILE A 99 11.86 -4.77 18.16
CA ILE A 99 11.19 -3.48 18.18
C ILE A 99 9.89 -3.61 17.42
N TYR A 100 8.79 -3.29 18.09
CA TYR A 100 7.46 -3.24 17.51
C TYR A 100 7.05 -1.78 17.28
N THR A 101 6.23 -1.58 16.29
CA THR A 101 5.51 -0.32 16.08
C THR A 101 4.04 -0.54 16.35
N GLU A 102 3.40 0.39 17.00
CA GLU A 102 1.99 0.34 17.38
C GLU A 102 1.30 1.64 16.98
N LEU A 103 0.07 1.54 16.48
CA LEU A 103 -0.76 2.72 16.24
C LEU A 103 -1.16 3.38 17.55
N THR A 104 -1.01 4.69 17.61
CA THR A 104 -1.59 5.52 18.68
C THR A 104 -3.08 5.75 18.42
N GLU A 105 -3.80 6.27 19.41
CA GLU A 105 -5.18 6.69 19.22
C GLU A 105 -5.30 7.79 18.16
N ALA A 106 -4.33 8.72 18.09
CA ALA A 106 -4.27 9.71 17.03
C ALA A 106 -4.05 9.08 15.65
N GLY A 107 -3.20 8.05 15.56
CA GLY A 107 -2.99 7.30 14.32
C GLY A 107 -4.25 6.56 13.86
N LYS A 108 -4.97 5.94 14.77
CA LYS A 108 -6.26 5.28 14.50
C LYS A 108 -7.31 6.27 13.98
N ALA A 109 -7.40 7.44 14.62
CA ALA A 109 -8.34 8.48 14.22
C ALA A 109 -8.02 9.03 12.82
N LEU A 110 -6.75 9.33 12.55
CA LEU A 110 -6.33 9.82 11.23
C LEU A 110 -6.56 8.77 10.14
N LEU A 111 -6.29 7.51 10.42
CA LEU A 111 -6.54 6.41 9.49
C LEU A 111 -8.04 6.28 9.17
N ALA A 112 -8.92 6.43 10.17
CA ALA A 112 -10.37 6.42 9.97
C ALA A 112 -10.83 7.54 9.02
N ASP A 113 -10.22 8.72 9.13
CA ASP A 113 -10.49 9.85 8.22
C ASP A 113 -9.89 9.62 6.82
N ALA A 114 -8.73 8.99 6.75
CA ALA A 114 -8.00 8.74 5.51
C ALA A 114 -8.65 7.66 4.63
N ARG A 115 -9.22 6.61 5.21
CA ARG A 115 -9.80 5.49 4.47
C ARG A 115 -10.86 5.89 3.44
N PRO A 116 -11.89 6.68 3.78
CA PRO A 116 -12.87 7.11 2.78
C PRO A 116 -12.26 7.92 1.64
N ILE A 117 -11.24 8.74 1.93
CA ILE A 117 -10.51 9.53 0.92
C ILE A 117 -9.75 8.58 -0.02
N TYR A 118 -9.03 7.63 0.55
CA TYR A 118 -8.29 6.62 -0.20
C TYR A 118 -9.22 5.79 -1.09
N ASP A 119 -10.28 5.22 -0.51
CA ASP A 119 -11.21 4.34 -1.23
C ASP A 119 -11.92 5.07 -2.38
N LYS A 120 -12.34 6.31 -2.16
CA LYS A 120 -12.95 7.14 -3.19
C LYS A 120 -11.97 7.46 -4.32
N ALA A 121 -10.74 7.84 -3.98
CA ALA A 121 -9.70 8.15 -4.95
C ALA A 121 -9.31 6.92 -5.76
N LEU A 122 -9.16 5.76 -5.10
CA LEU A 122 -8.86 4.49 -5.76
C LEU A 122 -9.98 4.08 -6.72
N ALA A 123 -11.23 4.12 -6.29
CA ALA A 123 -12.38 3.81 -7.14
C ALA A 123 -12.45 4.71 -8.37
N GLY A 124 -12.23 6.00 -8.21
CA GLY A 124 -12.20 6.96 -9.32
C GLY A 124 -11.05 6.71 -10.29
N ALA A 125 -9.86 6.42 -9.79
CA ALA A 125 -8.69 6.11 -10.60
C ALA A 125 -8.86 4.81 -11.40
N LEU A 126 -9.43 3.77 -10.79
CA LEU A 126 -9.72 2.51 -11.46
C LEU A 126 -10.81 2.68 -12.54
N ALA A 127 -11.87 3.42 -12.25
CA ALA A 127 -12.92 3.70 -13.23
C ALA A 127 -12.38 4.47 -14.44
N ALA A 128 -11.53 5.45 -14.24
CA ALA A 128 -10.87 6.18 -15.33
C ALA A 128 -9.93 5.29 -16.16
N ALA A 129 -9.19 4.39 -15.51
CA ALA A 129 -8.30 3.44 -16.18
C ALA A 129 -9.07 2.39 -16.98
N GLU A 130 -10.25 1.97 -16.52
CA GLU A 130 -11.09 0.98 -17.20
C GLU A 130 -11.56 1.46 -18.58
N GLU A 131 -11.72 2.76 -18.76
CA GLU A 131 -12.08 3.38 -20.05
C GLU A 131 -10.97 3.26 -21.10
N GLU A 132 -9.73 2.98 -20.69
CA GLU A 132 -8.62 2.83 -21.61
C GLU A 132 -8.46 1.36 -22.06
N PRO A 133 -8.46 1.10 -23.39
CA PRO A 133 -8.42 -0.27 -23.91
C PRO A 133 -7.22 -1.09 -23.43
N GLU A 134 -6.09 -0.44 -23.18
CA GLU A 134 -4.85 -1.10 -22.73
C GLU A 134 -4.90 -1.48 -21.24
N LEU A 135 -5.62 -0.71 -20.43
CA LEU A 135 -5.67 -0.86 -18.98
C LEU A 135 -6.91 -1.62 -18.49
N GLY A 136 -8.00 -1.59 -19.25
CA GLY A 136 -9.27 -2.26 -18.90
C GLY A 136 -9.10 -3.71 -18.45
N PRO A 137 -8.39 -4.57 -19.19
CA PRO A 137 -8.17 -5.96 -18.79
C PRO A 137 -7.45 -6.13 -17.46
N LEU A 138 -6.52 -5.22 -17.10
CA LEU A 138 -5.85 -5.22 -15.80
C LEU A 138 -6.79 -4.82 -14.68
N VAL A 139 -7.63 -3.81 -14.90
CA VAL A 139 -8.65 -3.38 -13.93
C VAL A 139 -9.63 -4.51 -13.67
N ASP A 140 -10.09 -5.21 -14.71
CA ASP A 140 -10.94 -6.38 -14.58
C ASP A 140 -10.28 -7.50 -13.76
N ALA A 141 -8.99 -7.73 -13.98
CA ALA A 141 -8.22 -8.71 -13.21
C ALA A 141 -8.12 -8.31 -11.73
N LEU A 142 -7.90 -7.03 -11.43
CA LEU A 142 -7.88 -6.51 -10.06
C LEU A 142 -9.20 -6.77 -9.33
N HIS A 143 -10.32 -6.56 -9.98
CA HIS A 143 -11.65 -6.80 -9.39
C HIS A 143 -11.90 -8.27 -9.07
N ARG A 144 -11.22 -9.20 -9.76
CA ARG A 144 -11.35 -10.65 -9.53
C ARG A 144 -10.36 -11.22 -8.52
N LEU A 145 -9.32 -10.48 -8.12
CA LEU A 145 -8.32 -10.95 -7.16
C LEU A 145 -8.91 -11.37 -5.79
N PRO A 146 -9.88 -10.66 -5.21
CA PRO A 146 -10.51 -11.09 -3.96
C PRO A 146 -11.15 -12.48 -4.04
N ASP A 147 -11.80 -12.79 -5.15
CA ASP A 147 -12.45 -14.09 -5.37
C ASP A 147 -11.43 -15.23 -5.48
N LEU A 148 -10.28 -14.96 -6.09
CA LEU A 148 -9.19 -15.92 -6.19
C LEU A 148 -8.55 -16.21 -4.83
N ALA A 149 -8.43 -15.19 -3.97
CA ALA A 149 -7.91 -15.36 -2.63
C ALA A 149 -8.82 -16.23 -1.74
N HIS A 150 -10.14 -16.17 -1.92
CA HIS A 150 -11.10 -17.01 -1.20
C HIS A 150 -11.17 -18.44 -1.75
N ALA A 151 -10.84 -18.67 -3.01
CA ALA A 151 -10.82 -19.99 -3.63
C ALA A 151 -9.60 -20.85 -3.27
N ALA A 152 -8.56 -20.23 -2.69
CA ALA A 152 -7.31 -20.90 -2.31
C ALA A 152 -7.26 -21.37 -0.84
N VAL A 153 -8.35 -21.20 -0.08
CA VAL A 153 -8.55 -21.69 1.29
C VAL A 153 -9.53 -22.85 1.26
#